data_3a1c98bda727ae10123282b7403d272c
#
_entry.id   3a1c98bda727ae10123282b7403d272c
#
_cell.length_a   1.000
_cell.length_b   1.000
_cell.length_c   1.000
_cell.angle_alpha   90.00
_cell.angle_beta   90.00
_cell.angle_gamma   90.00
#
_symmetry.space_group_name_H-M   'P 1'
#
loop_
_entity.id
_entity.type
_entity.pdbx_description
1 polymer ?
#
loop_
_entity_poly.entity_id
_entity_poly.type
_entity_poly.pdbx_seq_one_letter_code
_entity_poly.pdbx_strand_id
1 'polypeptide(L)'
;MTPQHFQQQAIWEQYVHDQVARIASPDAWGAVHVALDDQALSVNRLQCTALALRLPDGTLIDSETADWLPAARSLDDVPATVDTVTVLAGVALMDAQGSNCVEPGEKPARPRRVTREYKHVADLNGDGQEEISVERNVVTLLFDFEQGGDYVTCPVARLVRTPQGRFEPDTAFVPPCLFLSASDRLMHRAQRLSEILSAKSASLAVRRKERSDQIADFAVSDVALFWLLHSVNSTWPELARLVQAPDQHPERLYAVLARLAGSLLTFSTTESLQAIPLYDHRAPEPMFAELESLIRTLLDAVIPSRVVPIALERVRTTTWLGRINDERLTEGAEYYLSVQAAMPAHALIDHLPRLCKVGAPDEVEQIVNSALPGIALRPMSRLPAAIPVRIENQYFALDSNDAAFKRMIDAHACQIYVPASIPEASLELYAVLPS
;
A
#
# COMPACT_ATOMS: atom_id res chain seq x y z
N MET A 1 32.65 40.43 -27.88
CA MET A 1 32.32 39.20 -27.13
C MET A 1 32.90 38.05 -27.90
N THR A 2 33.48 37.05 -27.21
CA THR A 2 33.97 35.82 -27.81
C THR A 2 33.01 34.66 -27.55
N PRO A 3 33.06 33.56 -28.33
CA PRO A 3 32.22 32.40 -28.09
C PRO A 3 32.25 31.87 -26.66
N GLN A 4 33.43 31.96 -26.02
CA GLN A 4 33.61 31.49 -24.62
C GLN A 4 32.75 32.24 -23.60
N HIS A 5 32.42 33.51 -23.84
CA HIS A 5 31.51 34.25 -22.95
C HIS A 5 30.11 33.67 -22.96
N PHE A 6 29.59 33.33 -24.12
CA PHE A 6 28.27 32.71 -24.27
C PHE A 6 28.25 31.28 -23.69
N GLN A 7 29.32 30.54 -23.94
CA GLN A 7 29.48 29.17 -23.36
C GLN A 7 29.49 29.23 -21.83
N GLN A 8 30.24 30.14 -21.22
CA GLN A 8 30.29 30.31 -19.77
C GLN A 8 28.93 30.78 -19.21
N GLN A 9 28.24 31.65 -19.93
CA GLN A 9 26.88 32.06 -19.54
C GLN A 9 25.92 30.87 -19.56
N ALA A 10 25.93 30.06 -20.62
CA ALA A 10 25.07 28.86 -20.72
C ALA A 10 25.37 27.84 -19.60
N ILE A 11 26.65 27.60 -19.28
CA ILE A 11 27.06 26.74 -18.16
C ILE A 11 26.55 27.28 -16.82
N TRP A 12 26.65 28.59 -16.61
CA TRP A 12 26.16 29.24 -15.39
C TRP A 12 24.64 29.14 -15.28
N GLU A 13 23.90 29.40 -16.36
CA GLU A 13 22.46 29.27 -16.42
C GLU A 13 22.02 27.81 -16.11
N GLN A 14 22.66 26.83 -16.73
CA GLN A 14 22.41 25.42 -16.46
C GLN A 14 22.64 25.08 -14.97
N TYR A 15 23.75 25.60 -14.39
CA TYR A 15 24.04 25.41 -12.98
C TYR A 15 22.94 26.02 -12.09
N VAL A 16 22.49 27.25 -12.37
CA VAL A 16 21.43 27.89 -11.59
C VAL A 16 20.12 27.12 -11.70
N HIS A 17 19.74 26.69 -12.89
CA HIS A 17 18.53 25.88 -13.10
C HIS A 17 18.61 24.54 -12.35
N ASP A 18 19.80 23.90 -12.35
CA ASP A 18 20.00 22.66 -11.59
C ASP A 18 19.85 22.89 -10.08
N GLN A 19 20.44 23.97 -9.54
CA GLN A 19 20.30 24.29 -8.12
C GLN A 19 18.85 24.58 -7.72
N VAL A 20 18.11 25.35 -8.53
CA VAL A 20 16.69 25.60 -8.29
C VAL A 20 15.87 24.30 -8.29
N ALA A 21 16.12 23.42 -9.24
CA ALA A 21 15.45 22.13 -9.28
C ALA A 21 15.74 21.28 -8.05
N ARG A 22 17.01 21.23 -7.58
CA ARG A 22 17.42 20.48 -6.38
C ARG A 22 16.86 21.06 -5.08
N ILE A 23 16.63 22.37 -5.02
CA ILE A 23 15.95 23.01 -3.89
C ILE A 23 14.48 22.55 -3.84
N ALA A 24 13.84 22.38 -5.00
CA ALA A 24 12.45 21.93 -5.08
C ALA A 24 12.30 20.41 -4.83
N SER A 25 13.26 19.60 -5.30
CA SER A 25 13.31 18.15 -5.07
C SER A 25 14.76 17.68 -5.07
N PRO A 26 15.23 17.00 -4.00
CA PRO A 26 16.61 16.47 -3.92
C PRO A 26 16.95 15.54 -5.09
N ASP A 27 15.99 14.75 -5.54
CA ASP A 27 16.12 13.77 -6.62
C ASP A 27 15.48 14.28 -7.93
N ALA A 28 15.78 15.53 -8.32
CA ALA A 28 15.25 16.16 -9.51
C ALA A 28 15.89 15.63 -10.81
N TRP A 29 15.90 14.31 -11.02
CA TRP A 29 16.43 13.63 -12.22
C TRP A 29 15.66 12.33 -12.48
N GLY A 30 15.84 11.75 -13.67
CA GLY A 30 15.18 10.51 -14.06
C GLY A 30 14.34 10.65 -15.33
N ALA A 31 13.64 9.58 -15.68
CA ALA A 31 12.79 9.50 -16.86
C ALA A 31 11.56 10.40 -16.75
N VAL A 32 11.19 11.04 -17.86
CA VAL A 32 9.94 11.73 -18.09
C VAL A 32 9.07 10.90 -19.02
N HIS A 33 9.66 10.42 -20.10
CA HIS A 33 9.01 9.54 -21.07
C HIS A 33 10.04 8.68 -21.77
N VAL A 34 9.83 7.37 -21.81
CA VAL A 34 10.70 6.40 -22.50
C VAL A 34 9.82 5.40 -23.24
N ALA A 35 10.02 5.30 -24.56
CA ALA A 35 9.35 4.30 -25.36
C ALA A 35 10.37 3.53 -26.21
N LEU A 36 10.32 2.20 -26.15
CA LEU A 36 11.12 1.30 -26.95
C LEU A 36 10.32 0.85 -28.18
N ASP A 37 11.04 0.48 -29.23
CA ASP A 37 10.47 -0.10 -30.45
C ASP A 37 10.36 -1.62 -30.31
N ASP A 38 9.16 -2.15 -30.11
CA ASP A 38 8.89 -3.58 -29.97
C ASP A 38 9.22 -4.35 -31.27
N GLN A 39 9.07 -3.71 -32.43
CA GLN A 39 9.43 -4.36 -33.71
C GLN A 39 10.94 -4.50 -33.84
N ALA A 40 11.71 -3.49 -33.43
CA ALA A 40 13.16 -3.56 -33.40
C ALA A 40 13.62 -4.62 -32.40
N LEU A 41 13.01 -4.72 -31.22
CA LEU A 41 13.31 -5.76 -30.22
C LEU A 41 13.06 -7.17 -30.79
N SER A 42 12.01 -7.36 -31.60
CA SER A 42 11.71 -8.66 -32.21
C SER A 42 12.80 -9.16 -33.16
N VAL A 43 13.62 -8.25 -33.71
CA VAL A 43 14.77 -8.53 -34.57
C VAL A 43 16.10 -8.30 -33.87
N ASN A 44 16.11 -8.42 -32.55
CA ASN A 44 17.28 -8.32 -31.67
C ASN A 44 18.01 -6.97 -31.72
N ARG A 45 17.23 -5.88 -31.89
CA ARG A 45 17.76 -4.51 -31.91
C ARG A 45 17.07 -3.67 -30.82
N LEU A 46 17.88 -2.99 -30.02
CA LEU A 46 17.41 -2.01 -29.05
C LEU A 46 17.32 -0.63 -29.74
N GLN A 47 16.12 -0.06 -29.77
CA GLN A 47 15.87 1.26 -30.34
C GLN A 47 14.80 1.97 -29.51
N CYS A 48 14.98 3.26 -29.28
CA CYS A 48 13.95 4.12 -28.70
C CYS A 48 13.10 4.75 -29.80
N THR A 49 11.80 4.89 -29.55
CA THR A 49 10.87 5.69 -30.37
C THR A 49 10.60 7.04 -29.74
N ALA A 50 10.75 7.16 -28.40
CA ALA A 50 10.72 8.42 -27.69
C ALA A 50 11.66 8.36 -26.48
N LEU A 51 12.29 9.48 -26.14
CA LEU A 51 13.18 9.60 -25.01
C LEU A 51 13.14 11.03 -24.46
N ALA A 52 12.58 11.20 -23.27
CA ALA A 52 12.65 12.43 -22.52
C ALA A 52 13.05 12.13 -21.08
N LEU A 53 14.11 12.75 -20.58
CA LEU A 53 14.64 12.54 -19.23
C LEU A 53 15.50 13.73 -18.78
N ARG A 54 15.76 13.79 -17.48
CA ARG A 54 16.76 14.68 -16.90
C ARG A 54 17.84 13.84 -16.25
N LEU A 55 19.09 14.06 -16.66
CA LEU A 55 20.24 13.35 -16.09
C LEU A 55 20.62 13.87 -14.70
N PRO A 56 21.39 13.10 -13.90
CA PRO A 56 21.83 13.51 -12.56
C PRO A 56 22.67 14.80 -12.51
N ASP A 57 23.28 15.21 -13.61
CA ASP A 57 24.02 16.47 -13.74
C ASP A 57 23.14 17.67 -14.17
N GLY A 58 21.83 17.46 -14.27
CA GLY A 58 20.86 18.47 -14.66
C GLY A 58 20.62 18.60 -16.18
N THR A 59 21.33 17.84 -17.02
CA THR A 59 21.13 17.85 -18.47
C THR A 59 19.74 17.33 -18.82
N LEU A 60 18.98 18.13 -19.55
CA LEU A 60 17.69 17.75 -20.11
C LEU A 60 17.91 17.09 -21.48
N ILE A 61 17.21 16.01 -21.72
CA ILE A 61 17.13 15.32 -23.01
C ILE A 61 15.65 15.24 -23.39
N ASP A 62 15.37 15.64 -24.63
CA ASP A 62 14.01 15.56 -25.19
C ASP A 62 14.10 15.31 -26.69
N SER A 63 13.81 14.09 -27.10
CA SER A 63 13.87 13.66 -28.50
C SER A 63 12.76 14.22 -29.38
N GLU A 64 11.71 14.81 -28.82
CA GLU A 64 10.63 15.39 -29.61
C GLU A 64 10.92 16.83 -30.00
N THR A 65 11.58 17.59 -29.13
CA THR A 65 11.72 19.05 -29.29
C THR A 65 13.17 19.51 -29.47
N ALA A 66 14.13 18.84 -28.82
CA ALA A 66 15.49 19.38 -28.69
C ALA A 66 16.59 18.46 -29.22
N ASP A 67 16.51 17.16 -29.00
CA ASP A 67 17.60 16.22 -29.25
C ASP A 67 17.21 15.16 -30.28
N TRP A 68 18.20 14.40 -30.75
CA TRP A 68 17.95 13.25 -31.59
C TRP A 68 17.82 11.98 -30.75
N LEU A 69 17.01 11.04 -31.26
CA LEU A 69 16.99 9.69 -30.68
C LEU A 69 18.38 9.05 -30.75
N PRO A 70 18.77 8.30 -29.70
CA PRO A 70 20.01 7.56 -29.72
C PRO A 70 20.04 6.54 -30.87
N ALA A 71 21.24 6.26 -31.39
CA ALA A 71 21.40 5.22 -32.39
C ALA A 71 20.98 3.87 -31.86
N ALA A 72 20.30 3.07 -32.69
CA ALA A 72 19.92 1.72 -32.35
C ALA A 72 21.15 0.82 -32.09
N ARG A 73 21.04 -0.07 -31.09
CA ARG A 73 22.09 -1.02 -30.73
C ARG A 73 21.69 -2.47 -31.03
N SER A 74 22.68 -3.31 -31.34
CA SER A 74 22.48 -4.74 -31.40
C SER A 74 22.41 -5.34 -29.99
N LEU A 75 21.44 -6.23 -29.75
CA LEU A 75 21.38 -7.05 -28.55
C LEU A 75 22.25 -8.30 -28.66
N ASP A 76 22.84 -8.55 -29.82
CA ASP A 76 23.89 -9.59 -30.00
C ASP A 76 25.17 -9.24 -29.24
N ASP A 77 25.36 -7.94 -28.90
CA ASP A 77 26.49 -7.47 -28.09
C ASP A 77 26.36 -7.91 -26.60
N VAL A 78 25.17 -8.36 -26.18
CA VAL A 78 24.94 -8.81 -24.80
C VAL A 78 25.47 -10.25 -24.64
N PRO A 79 26.39 -10.49 -23.69
CA PRO A 79 26.94 -11.82 -23.48
C PRO A 79 25.87 -12.88 -23.25
N ALA A 80 26.10 -14.10 -23.79
CA ALA A 80 25.12 -15.20 -23.66
C ALA A 80 24.89 -15.65 -22.21
N THR A 81 25.75 -15.27 -21.27
CA THR A 81 25.64 -15.55 -19.83
C THR A 81 24.81 -14.53 -19.08
N VAL A 82 24.37 -13.46 -19.76
CA VAL A 82 23.58 -12.37 -19.15
C VAL A 82 22.11 -12.55 -19.54
N ASP A 83 21.30 -12.93 -18.57
CA ASP A 83 19.85 -13.12 -18.76
C ASP A 83 19.05 -11.84 -18.54
N THR A 84 19.59 -10.89 -17.81
CA THR A 84 18.95 -9.60 -17.52
C THR A 84 19.94 -8.49 -17.73
N VAL A 85 19.55 -7.45 -18.46
CA VAL A 85 20.41 -6.30 -18.76
C VAL A 85 19.63 -5.00 -18.54
N THR A 86 20.27 -4.05 -17.84
CA THR A 86 19.71 -2.70 -17.65
C THR A 86 20.23 -1.80 -18.76
N VAL A 87 19.31 -1.14 -19.43
CA VAL A 87 19.60 -0.14 -20.47
C VAL A 87 19.76 1.23 -19.82
N LEU A 88 20.88 1.87 -20.08
CA LEU A 88 21.20 3.21 -19.61
C LEU A 88 21.17 4.17 -20.79
N ALA A 89 20.49 5.31 -20.65
CA ALA A 89 20.65 6.45 -21.55
C ALA A 89 21.73 7.37 -20.95
N GLY A 90 22.72 7.75 -21.72
CA GLY A 90 23.85 8.54 -21.23
C GLY A 90 24.32 9.58 -22.21
N VAL A 91 24.93 10.64 -21.66
CA VAL A 91 25.65 11.69 -22.39
C VAL A 91 27.09 11.74 -21.86
N ALA A 92 28.07 11.92 -22.73
CA ALA A 92 29.44 11.97 -22.31
C ALA A 92 29.69 13.08 -21.28
N LEU A 93 30.59 12.82 -20.35
CA LEU A 93 31.06 13.82 -19.39
C LEU A 93 31.63 15.04 -20.12
N MET A 94 31.37 16.23 -19.55
CA MET A 94 31.96 17.46 -20.07
C MET A 94 33.48 17.47 -19.81
N ASP A 95 34.25 17.65 -20.89
CA ASP A 95 35.69 17.84 -20.80
C ASP A 95 36.00 19.33 -20.58
N ALA A 96 36.56 19.64 -19.43
CA ALA A 96 36.94 21.02 -19.08
C ALA A 96 38.04 21.61 -19.99
N GLN A 97 38.81 20.77 -20.69
CA GLN A 97 39.85 21.19 -21.61
C GLN A 97 39.31 21.49 -23.02
N GLY A 98 38.03 21.27 -23.28
CA GLY A 98 37.38 21.55 -24.55
C GLY A 98 37.12 20.29 -25.40
N SER A 99 36.82 20.52 -26.69
CA SER A 99 36.49 19.41 -27.61
C SER A 99 35.25 18.61 -27.21
N ASN A 100 34.21 19.26 -26.64
CA ASN A 100 32.94 18.62 -26.26
C ASN A 100 31.99 18.43 -27.43
N CYS A 101 32.20 19.15 -28.53
CA CYS A 101 31.36 19.13 -29.73
C CYS A 101 32.00 18.25 -30.82
N VAL A 102 31.14 17.55 -31.57
CA VAL A 102 31.49 16.84 -32.80
C VAL A 102 30.81 17.49 -34.00
N GLU A 103 31.52 17.65 -35.10
CA GLU A 103 30.94 18.13 -36.36
C GLU A 103 30.14 17.00 -37.05
N PRO A 104 29.12 17.31 -37.83
CA PRO A 104 28.33 16.33 -38.57
C PRO A 104 29.23 15.46 -39.47
N GLY A 105 29.11 14.12 -39.27
CA GLY A 105 29.91 13.14 -40.04
C GLY A 105 31.28 12.85 -39.50
N GLU A 106 31.77 13.53 -38.48
CA GLU A 106 33.02 13.21 -37.77
C GLU A 106 32.83 11.97 -36.88
N LYS A 107 33.88 11.13 -36.82
CA LYS A 107 33.94 9.99 -35.88
C LYS A 107 35.07 10.23 -34.87
N PRO A 108 34.76 10.84 -33.73
CA PRO A 108 35.75 11.17 -32.74
C PRO A 108 36.29 9.92 -32.07
N ALA A 109 37.60 9.93 -31.68
CA ALA A 109 38.27 8.82 -30.99
C ALA A 109 37.74 8.58 -29.57
N ARG A 110 37.05 9.57 -28.96
CA ARG A 110 36.40 9.47 -27.64
C ARG A 110 34.98 10.03 -27.74
N PRO A 111 34.07 9.62 -26.85
CA PRO A 111 32.70 10.17 -26.80
C PRO A 111 32.71 11.69 -26.71
N ARG A 112 31.76 12.33 -27.39
CA ARG A 112 31.53 13.77 -27.30
C ARG A 112 30.14 14.01 -26.73
N ARG A 113 30.03 15.13 -26.01
CA ARG A 113 28.79 15.49 -25.30
C ARG A 113 27.70 15.99 -26.23
N VAL A 114 28.06 16.84 -27.19
CA VAL A 114 27.15 17.48 -28.12
C VAL A 114 27.58 17.32 -29.57
N THR A 115 26.64 17.42 -30.48
CA THR A 115 26.89 17.54 -31.91
C THR A 115 26.31 18.86 -32.42
N ARG A 116 26.91 19.35 -33.52
CA ARG A 116 26.47 20.59 -34.13
C ARG A 116 25.48 20.33 -35.28
N GLU A 117 24.38 21.11 -35.26
CA GLU A 117 23.43 21.16 -36.35
C GLU A 117 23.35 22.58 -36.89
N TYR A 118 23.31 22.71 -38.20
CA TYR A 118 23.11 24.01 -38.88
C TYR A 118 21.65 24.10 -39.33
N LYS A 119 20.97 25.18 -38.99
CA LYS A 119 19.59 25.39 -39.38
C LYS A 119 19.32 26.87 -39.70
N HIS A 120 18.47 27.12 -40.71
CA HIS A 120 17.97 28.46 -41.02
C HIS A 120 16.87 28.81 -40.01
N VAL A 121 17.03 29.95 -39.36
CA VAL A 121 16.07 30.49 -38.40
C VAL A 121 15.57 31.83 -38.91
N ALA A 122 14.24 31.99 -38.95
CA ALA A 122 13.61 33.23 -39.35
C ALA A 122 13.75 34.28 -38.25
N ASP A 123 13.91 35.55 -38.66
CA ASP A 123 13.69 36.71 -37.80
C ASP A 123 12.20 36.79 -37.45
N LEU A 124 11.86 36.68 -36.15
CA LEU A 124 10.47 36.70 -35.68
C LEU A 124 9.80 38.08 -35.86
N ASN A 125 10.58 39.16 -36.07
CA ASN A 125 10.11 40.52 -36.20
C ASN A 125 10.43 41.16 -37.58
N GLY A 126 11.03 40.38 -38.47
CA GLY A 126 11.45 40.80 -39.79
C GLY A 126 11.32 39.70 -40.84
N ASP A 127 11.76 39.98 -42.07
CA ASP A 127 11.69 39.06 -43.21
C ASP A 127 12.99 38.27 -43.44
N GLY A 128 13.98 38.43 -42.55
CA GLY A 128 15.30 37.82 -42.70
C GLY A 128 15.33 36.35 -42.23
N GLN A 129 16.21 35.56 -42.83
CA GLN A 129 16.58 34.23 -42.36
C GLN A 129 18.10 34.16 -42.23
N GLU A 130 18.59 33.60 -41.16
CA GLU A 130 20.00 33.41 -40.93
C GLU A 130 20.29 31.94 -40.63
N GLU A 131 21.40 31.44 -41.13
CA GLU A 131 21.90 30.11 -40.76
C GLU A 131 22.60 30.23 -39.42
N ILE A 132 22.09 29.51 -38.44
CA ILE A 132 22.68 29.41 -37.11
C ILE A 132 23.13 27.99 -36.83
N SER A 133 24.15 27.85 -36.01
CA SER A 133 24.59 26.55 -35.45
C SER A 133 23.97 26.36 -34.07
N VAL A 134 23.33 25.23 -33.88
CA VAL A 134 22.77 24.81 -32.58
C VAL A 134 23.47 23.52 -32.11
N GLU A 135 23.59 23.37 -30.82
CA GLU A 135 24.16 22.15 -30.21
C GLU A 135 23.01 21.23 -29.77
N ARG A 136 23.16 19.92 -30.00
CA ARG A 136 22.28 18.87 -29.53
C ARG A 136 23.05 17.85 -28.71
N ASN A 137 22.44 17.31 -27.68
CA ASN A 137 23.06 16.25 -26.90
C ASN A 137 23.27 14.98 -27.74
N VAL A 138 24.45 14.37 -27.64
CA VAL A 138 24.74 13.06 -28.21
C VAL A 138 24.36 12.01 -27.18
N VAL A 139 23.12 11.52 -27.28
CA VAL A 139 22.61 10.49 -26.39
C VAL A 139 23.07 9.11 -26.89
N THR A 140 23.59 8.31 -25.96
CA THR A 140 24.06 6.96 -26.24
C THR A 140 23.34 5.97 -25.35
N LEU A 141 22.88 4.84 -25.92
CA LEU A 141 22.39 3.71 -25.14
C LEU A 141 23.59 2.85 -24.71
N LEU A 142 23.65 2.54 -23.43
CA LEU A 142 24.68 1.71 -22.81
C LEU A 142 24.01 0.54 -22.09
N PHE A 143 24.78 -0.54 -21.89
CA PHE A 143 24.37 -1.63 -21.02
C PHE A 143 25.10 -1.54 -19.68
N ASP A 144 24.46 -1.98 -18.61
CA ASP A 144 24.98 -1.89 -17.23
C ASP A 144 26.31 -2.63 -17.01
N PHE A 145 26.63 -3.63 -17.82
CA PHE A 145 27.90 -4.33 -17.77
C PHE A 145 29.03 -3.57 -18.51
N GLU A 146 28.74 -2.51 -19.25
CA GLU A 146 29.74 -1.69 -19.93
C GLU A 146 30.36 -0.67 -18.96
N GLN A 147 31.61 -0.34 -19.15
CA GLN A 147 32.30 0.68 -18.35
C GLN A 147 31.78 2.06 -18.73
N GLY A 148 30.80 2.57 -17.96
CA GLY A 148 30.16 3.86 -18.18
C GLY A 148 30.87 5.06 -17.54
N GLY A 149 32.15 4.95 -17.14
CA GLY A 149 32.87 6.01 -16.42
C GLY A 149 33.03 7.34 -17.16
N ASP A 150 32.88 7.32 -18.50
CA ASP A 150 32.94 8.53 -19.32
C ASP A 150 31.55 9.20 -19.55
N TYR A 151 30.49 8.69 -18.95
CA TYR A 151 29.13 9.13 -19.16
C TYR A 151 28.43 9.49 -17.87
N VAL A 152 27.54 10.48 -17.97
CA VAL A 152 26.43 10.65 -17.00
C VAL A 152 25.26 9.85 -17.53
N THR A 153 24.73 8.94 -16.72
CA THR A 153 23.73 7.96 -17.16
C THR A 153 22.48 7.97 -16.30
N CYS A 154 21.38 7.56 -16.91
CA CYS A 154 20.11 7.26 -16.25
C CYS A 154 19.60 5.89 -16.73
N PRO A 155 19.24 4.95 -15.84
CA PRO A 155 18.55 3.72 -16.22
C PRO A 155 17.18 4.04 -16.83
N VAL A 156 16.89 3.49 -18.00
CA VAL A 156 15.66 3.79 -18.74
C VAL A 156 14.79 2.57 -19.01
N ALA A 157 15.40 1.39 -19.08
CA ALA A 157 14.69 0.13 -19.28
C ALA A 157 15.49 -1.03 -18.69
N ARG A 158 14.84 -2.15 -18.49
CA ARG A 158 15.46 -3.44 -18.21
C ARG A 158 14.92 -4.47 -19.20
N LEU A 159 15.80 -5.28 -19.76
CA LEU A 159 15.46 -6.33 -20.70
C LEU A 159 15.78 -7.68 -20.06
N VAL A 160 14.90 -8.66 -20.29
CA VAL A 160 15.07 -10.04 -19.81
C VAL A 160 15.13 -10.98 -21.00
N ARG A 161 16.06 -11.93 -20.98
CA ARG A 161 16.23 -12.92 -22.03
C ARG A 161 15.13 -14.00 -21.89
N THR A 162 14.38 -14.20 -22.95
CA THR A 162 13.38 -15.26 -23.02
C THR A 162 14.05 -16.63 -23.20
N PRO A 163 13.35 -17.75 -22.95
CA PRO A 163 13.86 -19.11 -23.23
C PRO A 163 14.24 -19.34 -24.69
N GLN A 164 13.71 -18.53 -25.62
CA GLN A 164 14.03 -18.57 -27.05
C GLN A 164 15.30 -17.76 -27.39
N GLY A 165 15.94 -17.12 -26.37
CA GLY A 165 17.15 -16.35 -26.52
C GLY A 165 16.96 -14.91 -26.99
N ARG A 166 15.71 -14.43 -27.10
CA ARG A 166 15.36 -13.05 -27.43
C ARG A 166 15.24 -12.20 -26.17
N PHE A 167 15.35 -10.90 -26.30
CA PHE A 167 15.11 -9.98 -25.21
C PHE A 167 13.70 -9.36 -25.29
N GLU A 168 13.04 -9.27 -24.13
CA GLU A 168 11.78 -8.60 -23.96
C GLU A 168 11.88 -7.57 -22.81
N PRO A 169 11.10 -6.47 -22.82
CA PRO A 169 11.07 -5.52 -21.73
C PRO A 169 10.60 -6.19 -20.42
N ASP A 170 11.33 -5.95 -19.34
CA ASP A 170 10.89 -6.35 -18.01
C ASP A 170 9.81 -5.39 -17.52
N THR A 171 8.56 -5.84 -17.55
CA THR A 171 7.39 -5.05 -17.11
C THR A 171 7.36 -4.77 -15.60
N ALA A 172 8.23 -5.44 -14.81
CA ALA A 172 8.35 -5.16 -13.38
C ALA A 172 9.27 -3.98 -13.10
N PHE A 173 10.16 -3.65 -14.03
CA PHE A 173 11.13 -2.58 -13.87
C PHE A 173 10.48 -1.21 -13.70
N VAL A 174 11.03 -0.45 -12.76
CA VAL A 174 10.69 0.95 -12.53
C VAL A 174 11.97 1.76 -12.60
N PRO A 175 12.15 2.60 -13.64
CA PRO A 175 13.32 3.49 -13.71
C PRO A 175 13.25 4.57 -12.63
N PRO A 176 14.36 5.20 -12.25
CA PRO A 176 14.33 6.53 -11.65
C PRO A 176 13.55 7.46 -12.56
N CYS A 177 12.55 8.16 -12.04
CA CYS A 177 11.68 8.99 -12.88
C CYS A 177 11.28 10.29 -12.17
N LEU A 178 11.06 11.33 -12.96
CA LEU A 178 10.58 12.63 -12.48
C LEU A 178 9.08 12.65 -12.24
N PHE A 179 8.34 11.86 -13.03
CA PHE A 179 6.89 11.78 -12.97
C PHE A 179 6.43 10.33 -12.85
N LEU A 180 5.35 10.13 -12.10
CA LEU A 180 4.70 8.81 -11.99
C LEU A 180 4.27 8.29 -13.36
N SER A 181 3.84 9.19 -14.27
CA SER A 181 3.43 8.87 -15.64
C SER A 181 4.54 8.25 -16.49
N ALA A 182 5.81 8.41 -16.10
CA ALA A 182 6.94 7.79 -16.80
C ALA A 182 7.05 6.27 -16.56
N SER A 183 6.27 5.70 -15.66
CA SER A 183 6.29 4.27 -15.35
C SER A 183 4.88 3.71 -15.21
N ASP A 184 4.44 2.96 -16.23
CA ASP A 184 3.16 2.22 -16.19
C ASP A 184 3.07 1.32 -14.96
N ARG A 185 4.20 0.74 -14.54
CA ARG A 185 4.25 -0.13 -13.36
C ARG A 185 3.89 0.62 -12.08
N LEU A 186 4.42 1.83 -11.88
CA LEU A 186 4.05 2.67 -10.73
C LEU A 186 2.59 3.11 -10.80
N MET A 187 2.11 3.48 -11.98
CA MET A 187 0.72 3.86 -12.19
C MET A 187 -0.24 2.72 -11.86
N HIS A 188 0.03 1.52 -12.36
CA HIS A 188 -0.77 0.33 -12.03
C HIS A 188 -0.76 0.01 -10.53
N ARG A 189 0.40 0.14 -9.84
CA ARG A 189 0.48 -0.04 -8.38
C ARG A 189 -0.39 0.98 -7.64
N ALA A 190 -0.26 2.26 -7.98
CA ALA A 190 -1.03 3.33 -7.35
C ALA A 190 -2.54 3.15 -7.56
N GLN A 191 -2.96 2.84 -8.79
CA GLN A 191 -4.35 2.60 -9.15
C GLN A 191 -4.92 1.39 -8.38
N ARG A 192 -4.20 0.26 -8.39
CA ARG A 192 -4.63 -0.95 -7.68
C ARG A 192 -4.74 -0.74 -6.17
N LEU A 193 -3.79 -0.02 -5.56
CA LEU A 193 -3.90 0.33 -4.13
C LEU A 193 -5.09 1.26 -3.86
N SER A 194 -5.36 2.22 -4.73
CA SER A 194 -6.55 3.08 -4.62
C SER A 194 -7.85 2.29 -4.65
N GLU A 195 -7.97 1.29 -5.53
CA GLU A 195 -9.12 0.38 -5.60
C GLU A 195 -9.26 -0.47 -4.33
N ILE A 196 -8.14 -1.03 -3.82
CA ILE A 196 -8.12 -1.80 -2.57
C ILE A 196 -8.58 -0.94 -1.39
N LEU A 197 -8.09 0.29 -1.27
CA LEU A 197 -8.49 1.20 -0.19
C LEU A 197 -9.97 1.57 -0.28
N SER A 198 -10.48 1.84 -1.48
CA SER A 198 -11.90 2.12 -1.70
C SER A 198 -12.80 0.94 -1.29
N ALA A 199 -12.46 -0.27 -1.72
CA ALA A 199 -13.18 -1.48 -1.35
C ALA A 199 -13.12 -1.74 0.17
N LYS A 200 -11.95 -1.55 0.79
CA LYS A 200 -11.77 -1.70 2.24
C LYS A 200 -12.59 -0.68 3.02
N SER A 201 -12.60 0.59 2.58
CA SER A 201 -13.45 1.64 3.18
C SER A 201 -14.92 1.26 3.16
N ALA A 202 -15.44 0.82 2.01
CA ALA A 202 -16.84 0.39 1.90
C ALA A 202 -17.16 -0.77 2.85
N SER A 203 -16.32 -1.80 2.90
CA SER A 203 -16.50 -2.95 3.81
C SER A 203 -16.48 -2.55 5.28
N LEU A 204 -15.55 -1.68 5.69
CA LEU A 204 -15.45 -1.21 7.07
C LEU A 204 -16.64 -0.30 7.45
N ALA A 205 -17.14 0.51 6.52
CA ALA A 205 -18.30 1.37 6.75
C ALA A 205 -19.59 0.57 6.99
N VAL A 206 -19.79 -0.53 6.23
CA VAL A 206 -20.92 -1.45 6.45
C VAL A 206 -20.85 -2.07 7.85
N ARG A 207 -19.69 -2.63 8.23
CA ARG A 207 -19.50 -3.22 9.57
C ARG A 207 -19.75 -2.20 10.69
N ARG A 208 -19.33 -0.96 10.51
CA ARG A 208 -19.60 0.11 11.47
C ARG A 208 -21.08 0.39 11.62
N LYS A 209 -21.82 0.42 10.50
CA LYS A 209 -23.28 0.68 10.52
C LYS A 209 -24.04 -0.45 11.22
N GLU A 210 -23.76 -1.71 10.88
CA GLU A 210 -24.38 -2.89 11.51
C GLU A 210 -24.20 -2.90 13.04
N ARG A 211 -23.03 -2.46 13.53
CA ARG A 211 -22.75 -2.36 14.97
C ARG A 211 -23.40 -1.15 15.62
N SER A 212 -23.44 0.00 14.94
CA SER A 212 -24.06 1.23 15.46
C SER A 212 -25.58 1.08 15.68
N ASP A 213 -26.24 0.26 14.88
CA ASP A 213 -27.67 0.01 15.02
C ASP A 213 -28.01 -0.92 16.21
N GLN A 214 -27.01 -1.57 16.78
CA GLN A 214 -27.21 -2.55 17.86
C GLN A 214 -26.79 -2.07 19.25
N ILE A 215 -25.95 -1.03 19.41
CA ILE A 215 -25.31 -0.72 20.70
C ILE A 215 -25.04 0.78 20.88
N ALA A 216 -25.47 1.32 22.03
CA ALA A 216 -25.18 2.69 22.46
C ALA A 216 -23.76 2.88 23.06
N ASP A 217 -22.92 1.83 23.16
CA ASP A 217 -21.61 1.87 23.81
C ASP A 217 -20.46 1.38 22.91
N PHE A 218 -19.33 2.13 22.95
CA PHE A 218 -18.13 1.83 22.19
C PHE A 218 -17.28 0.73 22.84
N ALA A 219 -17.21 -0.44 22.23
CA ALA A 219 -16.20 -1.43 22.58
C ALA A 219 -14.81 -1.04 22.05
N VAL A 220 -13.74 -1.52 22.67
CA VAL A 220 -12.35 -1.27 22.22
C VAL A 220 -12.14 -1.69 20.75
N SER A 221 -12.81 -2.76 20.31
CA SER A 221 -12.80 -3.22 18.91
C SER A 221 -13.45 -2.20 17.95
N ASP A 222 -14.38 -1.39 18.40
CA ASP A 222 -15.04 -0.37 17.58
C ASP A 222 -14.15 0.86 17.42
N VAL A 223 -13.36 1.18 18.44
CA VAL A 223 -12.31 2.21 18.34
C VAL A 223 -11.27 1.83 17.33
N ALA A 224 -10.78 0.59 17.33
CA ALA A 224 -9.82 0.11 16.35
C ALA A 224 -10.37 0.13 14.92
N LEU A 225 -11.63 -0.32 14.73
CA LEU A 225 -12.33 -0.27 13.45
C LEU A 225 -12.49 1.18 12.95
N PHE A 226 -12.84 2.11 13.84
CA PHE A 226 -12.99 3.52 13.53
C PHE A 226 -11.66 4.13 13.07
N TRP A 227 -10.57 3.88 13.79
CA TRP A 227 -9.24 4.38 13.42
C TRP A 227 -8.72 3.78 12.12
N LEU A 228 -8.97 2.48 11.87
CA LEU A 228 -8.62 1.86 10.60
C LEU A 228 -9.39 2.51 9.44
N LEU A 229 -10.70 2.68 9.58
CA LEU A 229 -11.53 3.37 8.59
C LEU A 229 -11.06 4.82 8.38
N HIS A 230 -10.70 5.53 9.45
CA HIS A 230 -10.16 6.88 9.36
C HIS A 230 -8.84 6.91 8.57
N SER A 231 -7.90 6.00 8.86
CA SER A 231 -6.62 5.90 8.15
C SER A 231 -6.82 5.64 6.65
N VAL A 232 -7.73 4.73 6.29
CA VAL A 232 -8.06 4.45 4.90
C VAL A 232 -8.71 5.65 4.22
N ASN A 233 -9.71 6.26 4.84
CA ASN A 233 -10.46 7.39 4.26
C ASN A 233 -9.62 8.67 4.15
N SER A 234 -8.68 8.90 5.06
CA SER A 234 -7.79 10.08 5.00
C SER A 234 -6.70 9.93 3.92
N THR A 235 -6.29 8.70 3.61
CA THR A 235 -5.24 8.44 2.62
C THR A 235 -5.78 8.38 1.19
N TRP A 236 -6.97 7.79 1.00
CA TRP A 236 -7.52 7.55 -0.33
C TRP A 236 -7.60 8.79 -1.22
N PRO A 237 -8.05 9.98 -0.77
CA PRO A 237 -8.17 11.17 -1.63
C PRO A 237 -6.81 11.64 -2.18
N GLU A 238 -5.73 11.55 -1.40
CA GLU A 238 -4.39 11.91 -1.86
C GLU A 238 -3.90 10.91 -2.92
N LEU A 239 -4.09 9.62 -2.67
CA LEU A 239 -3.71 8.58 -3.64
C LEU A 239 -4.51 8.70 -4.94
N ALA A 240 -5.83 8.92 -4.85
CA ALA A 240 -6.69 9.14 -6.00
C ALA A 240 -6.25 10.39 -6.82
N ARG A 241 -5.82 11.46 -6.14
CA ARG A 241 -5.29 12.65 -6.79
C ARG A 241 -3.99 12.36 -7.56
N LEU A 242 -3.09 11.55 -7.01
CA LEU A 242 -1.85 11.14 -7.69
C LEU A 242 -2.15 10.28 -8.93
N VAL A 243 -3.16 9.42 -8.87
CA VAL A 243 -3.61 8.63 -10.02
C VAL A 243 -4.21 9.50 -11.12
N GLN A 244 -4.99 10.53 -10.76
CA GLN A 244 -5.63 11.44 -11.73
C GLN A 244 -4.67 12.45 -12.36
N ALA A 245 -3.63 12.86 -11.64
CA ALA A 245 -2.63 13.80 -12.10
C ALA A 245 -1.24 13.23 -11.85
N PRO A 246 -0.78 12.32 -12.71
CA PRO A 246 0.41 11.53 -12.50
C PRO A 246 1.73 12.29 -12.75
N ASP A 247 1.67 13.55 -13.20
CA ASP A 247 2.84 14.41 -13.38
C ASP A 247 3.33 14.94 -12.03
N GLN A 248 3.58 14.00 -11.12
CA GLN A 248 4.08 14.21 -9.77
C GLN A 248 5.28 13.30 -9.53
N HIS A 249 6.26 13.82 -8.76
CA HIS A 249 7.45 13.07 -8.42
C HIS A 249 7.10 11.81 -7.59
N PRO A 250 7.76 10.65 -7.84
CA PRO A 250 7.49 9.39 -7.12
C PRO A 250 7.62 9.47 -5.61
N GLU A 251 8.45 10.36 -5.09
CA GLU A 251 8.58 10.62 -3.65
C GLU A 251 7.24 10.99 -3.00
N ARG A 252 6.35 11.69 -3.74
CA ARG A 252 5.01 12.00 -3.23
C ARG A 252 4.15 10.75 -3.04
N LEU A 253 4.21 9.82 -3.99
CA LEU A 253 3.53 8.53 -3.84
C LEU A 253 4.10 7.75 -2.66
N TYR A 254 5.44 7.71 -2.55
CA TYR A 254 6.10 7.08 -1.41
C TYR A 254 5.63 7.70 -0.08
N ALA A 255 5.62 9.03 0.06
CA ALA A 255 5.21 9.70 1.29
C ALA A 255 3.76 9.36 1.70
N VAL A 256 2.84 9.28 0.73
CA VAL A 256 1.45 8.87 0.98
C VAL A 256 1.39 7.41 1.46
N LEU A 257 2.10 6.51 0.78
CA LEU A 257 2.10 5.08 1.10
C LEU A 257 2.82 4.78 2.42
N ALA A 258 3.96 5.41 2.69
CA ALA A 258 4.71 5.25 3.93
C ALA A 258 3.90 5.75 5.15
N ARG A 259 3.18 6.87 5.01
CA ARG A 259 2.25 7.37 6.04
C ARG A 259 1.10 6.39 6.27
N LEU A 260 0.53 5.80 5.20
CA LEU A 260 -0.49 4.76 5.32
C LEU A 260 0.05 3.55 6.07
N ALA A 261 1.22 3.03 5.66
CA ALA A 261 1.87 1.90 6.33
C ALA A 261 2.10 2.18 7.82
N GLY A 262 2.64 3.36 8.16
CA GLY A 262 2.81 3.78 9.56
C GLY A 262 1.50 3.81 10.35
N SER A 263 0.42 4.30 9.75
CA SER A 263 -0.90 4.30 10.38
C SER A 263 -1.46 2.88 10.57
N LEU A 264 -1.25 1.99 9.61
CA LEU A 264 -1.69 0.60 9.67
C LEU A 264 -0.89 -0.23 10.68
N LEU A 265 0.40 0.05 10.85
CA LEU A 265 1.26 -0.60 11.86
C LEU A 265 0.76 -0.42 13.29
N THR A 266 -0.06 0.61 13.57
CA THR A 266 -0.75 0.78 14.86
C THR A 266 -1.61 -0.45 15.23
N PHE A 267 -2.05 -1.23 14.25
CA PHE A 267 -2.91 -2.41 14.44
C PHE A 267 -2.12 -3.73 14.35
N SER A 268 -0.84 -3.68 14.01
CA SER A 268 0.02 -4.85 13.90
C SER A 268 0.63 -5.22 15.25
N THR A 269 0.73 -6.52 15.49
CA THR A 269 1.47 -7.09 16.65
C THR A 269 2.77 -7.75 16.24
N THR A 270 3.02 -7.90 14.94
CA THR A 270 4.18 -8.61 14.37
C THR A 270 5.16 -7.67 13.68
N GLU A 271 4.65 -6.63 13.00
CA GLU A 271 5.46 -5.69 12.24
C GLU A 271 5.70 -4.39 13.03
N SER A 272 6.80 -3.72 12.71
CA SER A 272 7.21 -2.47 13.37
C SER A 272 7.51 -1.37 12.35
N LEU A 273 7.74 -0.13 12.81
CA LEU A 273 8.05 1.01 11.94
C LEU A 273 9.30 0.78 11.07
N GLN A 274 10.22 -0.06 11.52
CA GLN A 274 11.44 -0.43 10.77
C GLN A 274 11.14 -1.25 9.52
N ALA A 275 9.95 -1.84 9.40
CA ALA A 275 9.51 -2.54 8.19
C ALA A 275 9.18 -1.60 7.02
N ILE A 276 9.06 -0.28 7.26
CA ILE A 276 8.83 0.69 6.20
C ILE A 276 10.17 0.96 5.49
N PRO A 277 10.33 0.61 4.19
CA PRO A 277 11.56 0.88 3.48
C PRO A 277 11.78 2.38 3.32
N LEU A 278 13.03 2.83 3.37
CA LEU A 278 13.37 4.22 3.10
C LEU A 278 13.26 4.54 1.60
N TYR A 279 12.95 5.79 1.27
CA TYR A 279 12.90 6.20 -0.13
C TYR A 279 14.28 6.06 -0.80
N ASP A 280 14.31 5.34 -1.92
CA ASP A 280 15.49 5.23 -2.76
C ASP A 280 15.10 5.55 -4.20
N HIS A 281 15.48 6.74 -4.66
CA HIS A 281 15.20 7.20 -6.02
C HIS A 281 15.98 6.40 -7.08
N ARG A 282 17.12 5.84 -6.73
CA ARG A 282 17.97 5.08 -7.66
C ARG A 282 17.47 3.66 -7.88
N ALA A 283 16.76 3.11 -6.89
CA ALA A 283 16.19 1.77 -6.94
C ALA A 283 14.70 1.78 -6.53
N PRO A 284 13.82 2.48 -7.26
CA PRO A 284 12.42 2.63 -6.85
C PRO A 284 11.63 1.33 -6.90
N GLU A 285 11.97 0.40 -7.79
CA GLU A 285 11.23 -0.85 -7.99
C GLU A 285 11.17 -1.72 -6.73
N PRO A 286 12.30 -2.16 -6.11
CA PRO A 286 12.24 -3.00 -4.91
C PRO A 286 11.60 -2.26 -3.74
N MET A 287 11.87 -0.99 -3.57
CA MET A 287 11.32 -0.16 -2.49
C MET A 287 9.79 -0.06 -2.57
N PHE A 288 9.22 0.26 -3.75
CA PHE A 288 7.76 0.28 -3.90
C PHE A 288 7.13 -1.11 -3.82
N ALA A 289 7.83 -2.17 -4.25
CA ALA A 289 7.34 -3.53 -4.12
C ALA A 289 7.22 -3.97 -2.65
N GLU A 290 8.23 -3.68 -1.85
CA GLU A 290 8.27 -3.97 -0.42
C GLU A 290 7.19 -3.18 0.33
N LEU A 291 7.09 -1.88 0.07
CA LEU A 291 6.08 -1.01 0.69
C LEU A 291 4.65 -1.44 0.34
N GLU A 292 4.37 -1.80 -0.93
CA GLU A 292 3.08 -2.33 -1.35
C GLU A 292 2.75 -3.65 -0.64
N SER A 293 3.72 -4.56 -0.54
CA SER A 293 3.56 -5.85 0.14
C SER A 293 3.22 -5.66 1.62
N LEU A 294 3.94 -4.77 2.31
CA LEU A 294 3.67 -4.42 3.69
C LEU A 294 2.25 -3.88 3.88
N ILE A 295 1.84 -2.90 3.06
CA ILE A 295 0.50 -2.30 3.14
C ILE A 295 -0.58 -3.36 2.93
N ARG A 296 -0.43 -4.27 1.95
CA ARG A 296 -1.41 -5.35 1.70
C ARG A 296 -1.51 -6.28 2.88
N THR A 297 -0.39 -6.76 3.40
CA THR A 297 -0.35 -7.62 4.59
C THR A 297 -1.08 -6.97 5.76
N LEU A 298 -0.82 -5.67 6.01
CA LEU A 298 -1.46 -4.95 7.10
C LEU A 298 -2.97 -4.69 6.87
N LEU A 299 -3.40 -4.46 5.63
CA LEU A 299 -4.82 -4.30 5.29
C LEU A 299 -5.59 -5.63 5.39
N ASP A 300 -4.93 -6.76 5.09
CA ASP A 300 -5.53 -8.08 5.15
C ASP A 300 -5.51 -8.65 6.58
N ALA A 301 -4.63 -8.15 7.44
CA ALA A 301 -4.65 -8.47 8.86
C ALA A 301 -6.02 -8.09 9.44
N VAL A 302 -6.87 -9.10 9.59
CA VAL A 302 -8.17 -8.94 10.26
C VAL A 302 -7.84 -8.56 11.69
N ILE A 303 -8.37 -7.42 12.18
CA ILE A 303 -8.40 -7.13 13.61
C ILE A 303 -9.26 -8.22 14.21
N PRO A 304 -8.71 -9.25 14.86
CA PRO A 304 -9.52 -10.32 15.40
C PRO A 304 -10.32 -9.72 16.54
N SER A 305 -11.65 -9.62 16.38
CA SER A 305 -12.51 -9.38 17.51
C SER A 305 -12.32 -10.58 18.45
N ARG A 306 -11.72 -10.34 19.60
CA ARG A 306 -11.59 -11.37 20.65
C ARG A 306 -12.96 -11.73 21.26
N VAL A 307 -13.99 -10.97 20.94
CA VAL A 307 -15.35 -11.20 21.39
C VAL A 307 -16.20 -11.70 20.24
N VAL A 308 -16.80 -12.83 20.44
CA VAL A 308 -17.79 -13.43 19.54
C VAL A 308 -19.16 -13.27 20.22
N PRO A 309 -20.06 -12.41 19.70
CA PRO A 309 -21.43 -12.36 20.19
C PRO A 309 -22.16 -13.63 19.73
N ILE A 310 -22.89 -14.25 20.66
CA ILE A 310 -23.73 -15.41 20.38
C ILE A 310 -25.17 -14.93 20.38
N ALA A 311 -25.81 -14.96 19.20
CA ALA A 311 -27.19 -14.55 19.08
C ALA A 311 -28.12 -15.46 19.89
N LEU A 312 -28.91 -14.86 20.78
CA LEU A 312 -29.88 -15.57 21.60
C LEU A 312 -31.31 -15.38 21.01
N GLU A 313 -31.91 -16.47 20.57
CA GLU A 313 -33.30 -16.49 20.12
C GLU A 313 -34.23 -16.86 21.30
N ARG A 314 -35.27 -16.08 21.54
CA ARG A 314 -36.27 -16.38 22.55
C ARG A 314 -37.20 -17.45 22.04
N VAL A 315 -37.07 -18.69 22.51
CA VAL A 315 -37.85 -19.86 22.07
C VAL A 315 -39.18 -19.95 22.85
N ARG A 316 -39.16 -19.60 24.14
CA ARG A 316 -40.34 -19.55 25.01
C ARG A 316 -40.26 -18.29 25.88
N THR A 317 -41.32 -17.98 26.59
CA THR A 317 -41.40 -16.78 27.47
C THR A 317 -40.24 -16.70 28.47
N THR A 318 -39.70 -17.84 28.89
CA THR A 318 -38.67 -17.97 29.92
C THR A 318 -37.42 -18.64 29.40
N THR A 319 -37.28 -18.89 28.09
CA THR A 319 -36.18 -19.70 27.55
C THR A 319 -35.60 -19.09 26.30
N TRP A 320 -34.26 -18.97 26.26
CA TRP A 320 -33.48 -18.50 25.12
C TRP A 320 -32.55 -19.61 24.64
N LEU A 321 -32.35 -19.67 23.33
CA LEU A 321 -31.43 -20.61 22.66
C LEU A 321 -30.37 -19.81 21.90
N GLY A 322 -29.09 -20.13 22.10
CA GLY A 322 -27.95 -19.61 21.36
C GLY A 322 -27.22 -20.75 20.65
N ARG A 323 -26.84 -20.53 19.38
CA ARG A 323 -26.03 -21.47 18.62
C ARG A 323 -24.55 -21.09 18.66
N ILE A 324 -23.68 -22.03 18.96
CA ILE A 324 -22.24 -21.85 19.09
C ILE A 324 -21.59 -22.44 17.82
N ASN A 325 -21.69 -21.71 16.70
CA ASN A 325 -21.25 -22.20 15.37
C ASN A 325 -19.85 -21.68 14.95
N ASP A 326 -19.18 -20.88 15.77
CA ASP A 326 -17.87 -20.31 15.41
C ASP A 326 -16.76 -21.29 15.83
N GLU A 327 -15.99 -21.78 14.84
CA GLU A 327 -14.90 -22.76 15.05
C GLU A 327 -13.78 -22.24 15.96
N ARG A 328 -13.70 -20.93 16.18
CA ARG A 328 -12.75 -20.30 17.11
C ARG A 328 -13.13 -20.50 18.59
N LEU A 329 -14.38 -20.88 18.87
CA LEU A 329 -14.91 -21.11 20.21
C LEU A 329 -14.55 -22.51 20.70
N THR A 330 -13.27 -22.73 20.94
CA THR A 330 -12.71 -23.99 21.46
C THR A 330 -12.65 -24.00 22.98
N GLU A 331 -12.12 -25.11 23.56
CA GLU A 331 -11.87 -25.28 24.99
C GLU A 331 -10.93 -24.23 25.60
N GLY A 332 -11.31 -23.04 25.85
CA GLY A 332 -10.46 -21.98 26.41
C GLY A 332 -11.09 -20.60 26.26
N ALA A 333 -12.20 -20.52 25.54
CA ALA A 333 -12.99 -19.29 25.47
C ALA A 333 -13.76 -19.10 26.78
N GLU A 334 -13.74 -17.88 27.29
CA GLU A 334 -14.54 -17.47 28.46
C GLU A 334 -15.89 -16.92 28.01
N TYR A 335 -16.97 -17.35 28.66
CA TYR A 335 -18.33 -16.94 28.30
C TYR A 335 -18.92 -15.99 29.34
N TYR A 336 -19.57 -14.93 28.87
CA TYR A 336 -20.15 -13.88 29.69
C TYR A 336 -21.59 -13.61 29.28
N LEU A 337 -22.50 -13.70 30.23
CA LEU A 337 -23.91 -13.37 30.07
C LEU A 337 -24.16 -11.94 30.54
N SER A 338 -24.65 -11.10 29.64
CA SER A 338 -25.12 -9.74 29.92
C SER A 338 -26.63 -9.76 30.09
N VAL A 339 -27.12 -9.23 31.19
CA VAL A 339 -28.55 -9.28 31.55
C VAL A 339 -29.04 -7.89 31.95
N GLN A 340 -30.15 -7.46 31.33
CA GLN A 340 -30.96 -6.33 31.76
C GLN A 340 -32.34 -6.84 32.21
N ALA A 341 -32.86 -6.32 33.30
CA ALA A 341 -34.20 -6.66 33.78
C ALA A 341 -34.86 -5.47 34.49
N ALA A 342 -36.21 -5.44 34.54
CA ALA A 342 -36.95 -4.39 35.21
C ALA A 342 -36.95 -4.59 36.75
N MET A 343 -35.71 -4.65 37.32
CA MET A 343 -35.51 -4.78 38.77
C MET A 343 -34.21 -4.11 39.21
N PRO A 344 -34.03 -3.77 40.51
CA PRO A 344 -32.79 -3.17 41.01
C PRO A 344 -31.55 -4.05 40.76
N ALA A 345 -30.42 -3.45 40.37
CA ALA A 345 -29.19 -4.15 40.02
C ALA A 345 -28.69 -5.11 41.11
N HIS A 346 -28.74 -4.70 42.38
CA HIS A 346 -28.34 -5.55 43.49
C HIS A 346 -29.23 -6.81 43.62
N ALA A 347 -30.55 -6.68 43.39
CA ALA A 347 -31.46 -7.82 43.41
C ALA A 347 -31.20 -8.78 42.22
N LEU A 348 -30.91 -8.23 41.04
CA LEU A 348 -30.54 -9.02 39.86
C LEU A 348 -29.26 -9.81 40.12
N ILE A 349 -28.25 -9.19 40.71
CA ILE A 349 -26.94 -9.82 41.05
C ILE A 349 -27.13 -11.00 42.02
N ASP A 350 -28.03 -10.89 42.99
CA ASP A 350 -28.29 -11.92 43.98
C ASP A 350 -29.21 -13.05 43.47
N HIS A 351 -30.20 -12.70 42.66
CA HIS A 351 -31.24 -13.65 42.24
C HIS A 351 -30.84 -14.46 41.01
N LEU A 352 -30.20 -13.79 39.98
CA LEU A 352 -29.93 -14.45 38.72
C LEU A 352 -29.06 -15.73 38.87
N PRO A 353 -27.96 -15.74 39.63
CA PRO A 353 -27.13 -16.94 39.73
C PRO A 353 -27.85 -18.15 40.39
N ARG A 354 -28.88 -17.89 41.18
CA ARG A 354 -29.64 -18.95 41.86
C ARG A 354 -30.80 -19.46 41.02
N LEU A 355 -31.47 -18.57 40.31
CA LEU A 355 -32.72 -18.84 39.61
C LEU A 355 -32.56 -19.16 38.13
N CYS A 356 -31.60 -18.53 37.48
CA CYS A 356 -31.28 -18.79 36.09
C CYS A 356 -30.58 -20.16 35.93
N LYS A 357 -30.92 -20.87 34.85
CA LYS A 357 -30.27 -22.13 34.49
C LYS A 357 -29.70 -22.04 33.11
N VAL A 358 -28.40 -22.39 32.97
CA VAL A 358 -27.67 -22.40 31.72
C VAL A 358 -27.10 -23.77 31.49
N GLY A 359 -27.18 -24.30 30.28
CA GLY A 359 -26.66 -25.62 29.93
C GLY A 359 -26.89 -26.00 28.47
N ALA A 360 -26.65 -27.25 28.13
CA ALA A 360 -26.99 -27.81 26.83
C ALA A 360 -28.52 -27.85 26.61
N PRO A 361 -29.05 -27.66 25.37
CA PRO A 361 -30.49 -27.57 25.12
C PRO A 361 -31.30 -28.77 25.57
N ASP A 362 -30.75 -29.96 25.51
CA ASP A 362 -31.36 -31.23 25.94
C ASP A 362 -31.36 -31.45 27.47
N GLU A 363 -30.55 -30.73 28.22
CA GLU A 363 -30.44 -30.86 29.68
C GLU A 363 -31.21 -29.80 30.46
N VAL A 364 -31.39 -28.58 29.93
CA VAL A 364 -31.94 -27.44 30.70
C VAL A 364 -33.37 -27.71 31.21
N GLU A 365 -34.22 -28.38 30.45
CA GLU A 365 -35.58 -28.74 30.93
C GLU A 365 -35.51 -29.70 32.13
N GLN A 366 -34.61 -30.69 32.12
CA GLN A 366 -34.41 -31.58 33.22
C GLN A 366 -33.80 -30.89 34.45
N ILE A 367 -32.82 -29.97 34.22
CA ILE A 367 -32.20 -29.15 35.27
C ILE A 367 -33.25 -28.30 35.98
N VAL A 368 -34.17 -27.67 35.22
CA VAL A 368 -35.26 -26.84 35.76
C VAL A 368 -36.25 -27.71 36.54
N ASN A 369 -36.72 -28.81 35.97
CA ASN A 369 -37.74 -29.69 36.59
C ASN A 369 -37.25 -30.38 37.84
N SER A 370 -35.95 -30.68 37.92
CA SER A 370 -35.36 -31.37 39.06
C SER A 370 -34.66 -30.43 40.05
N ALA A 371 -34.80 -29.11 39.86
CA ALA A 371 -34.12 -28.06 40.63
C ALA A 371 -32.60 -28.25 40.78
N LEU A 372 -31.97 -28.88 39.80
CA LEU A 372 -30.53 -29.08 39.76
C LEU A 372 -29.78 -27.77 39.45
N PRO A 373 -28.50 -27.64 39.85
CA PRO A 373 -27.66 -26.55 39.41
C PRO A 373 -27.36 -26.70 37.94
N GLY A 374 -27.54 -25.62 37.15
CA GLY A 374 -26.93 -25.50 35.80
C GLY A 374 -25.50 -24.97 35.89
N ILE A 375 -24.93 -24.53 34.76
CA ILE A 375 -23.63 -23.87 34.74
C ILE A 375 -23.65 -22.69 35.72
N ALA A 376 -22.68 -22.63 36.62
CA ALA A 376 -22.59 -21.60 37.65
C ALA A 376 -22.34 -20.22 37.02
N LEU A 377 -23.15 -19.21 37.41
CA LEU A 377 -23.01 -17.83 37.00
C LEU A 377 -22.32 -17.02 38.11
N ARG A 378 -21.21 -16.39 37.81
CA ARG A 378 -20.46 -15.54 38.75
C ARG A 378 -20.63 -14.07 38.38
N PRO A 379 -21.18 -13.21 39.26
CA PRO A 379 -21.31 -11.80 38.98
C PRO A 379 -19.94 -11.14 38.83
N MET A 380 -19.78 -10.28 37.83
CA MET A 380 -18.53 -9.63 37.49
C MET A 380 -18.61 -8.13 37.77
N SER A 381 -17.67 -7.63 38.58
CA SER A 381 -17.47 -6.19 38.81
C SER A 381 -16.47 -5.57 37.84
N ARG A 382 -15.63 -6.38 37.18
CA ARG A 382 -14.65 -5.96 36.18
C ARG A 382 -14.68 -6.91 35.00
N LEU A 383 -15.04 -6.37 33.85
CA LEU A 383 -15.13 -7.14 32.60
C LEU A 383 -13.81 -7.09 31.82
N PRO A 384 -13.52 -8.12 30.99
CA PRO A 384 -12.53 -7.99 29.93
C PRO A 384 -12.83 -6.78 29.06
N ALA A 385 -11.79 -6.00 28.73
CA ALA A 385 -11.92 -4.76 27.94
C ALA A 385 -12.53 -4.96 26.54
N ALA A 386 -12.66 -6.20 26.12
CA ALA A 386 -13.22 -6.56 24.82
C ALA A 386 -14.75 -6.68 24.81
N ILE A 387 -15.40 -6.81 25.99
CA ILE A 387 -16.87 -6.92 26.12
C ILE A 387 -17.49 -5.54 26.13
N PRO A 388 -18.52 -5.27 25.30
CA PRO A 388 -19.26 -4.01 25.36
C PRO A 388 -19.98 -3.87 26.71
N VAL A 389 -19.69 -2.78 27.45
CA VAL A 389 -20.30 -2.48 28.73
C VAL A 389 -21.51 -1.59 28.53
N ARG A 390 -22.69 -2.06 28.95
CA ARG A 390 -23.94 -1.27 29.00
C ARG A 390 -24.23 -0.84 30.41
N ILE A 391 -24.59 0.42 30.63
CA ILE A 391 -24.77 1.03 31.94
C ILE A 391 -25.84 0.33 32.77
N GLU A 392 -26.91 -0.17 32.13
CA GLU A 392 -28.04 -0.80 32.81
C GLU A 392 -27.92 -2.32 32.95
N ASN A 393 -26.90 -2.94 32.31
CA ASN A 393 -26.74 -4.40 32.30
C ASN A 393 -25.85 -4.88 33.44
N GLN A 394 -26.18 -6.05 33.98
CA GLN A 394 -25.32 -6.79 34.88
C GLN A 394 -24.68 -7.94 34.14
N TYR A 395 -23.42 -8.25 34.47
CA TYR A 395 -22.64 -9.22 33.75
C TYR A 395 -22.24 -10.39 34.64
N PHE A 396 -22.32 -11.59 34.07
CA PHE A 396 -22.04 -12.85 34.78
C PHE A 396 -21.12 -13.71 33.95
N ALA A 397 -20.01 -14.16 34.51
CA ALA A 397 -19.15 -15.17 33.87
C ALA A 397 -19.74 -16.56 34.06
N LEU A 398 -19.74 -17.37 33.02
CA LEU A 398 -20.05 -18.79 33.10
C LEU A 398 -18.82 -19.56 33.61
N ASP A 399 -19.04 -20.50 34.56
CA ASP A 399 -17.92 -21.30 35.07
C ASP A 399 -17.51 -22.39 34.05
N SER A 400 -16.38 -22.15 33.37
CA SER A 400 -15.83 -23.06 32.37
C SER A 400 -15.35 -24.43 32.95
N ASN A 401 -15.17 -24.52 34.27
CA ASN A 401 -14.76 -25.79 34.92
C ASN A 401 -15.94 -26.71 35.19
N ASP A 402 -17.18 -26.24 35.02
CA ASP A 402 -18.38 -27.04 35.24
C ASP A 402 -18.52 -28.13 34.15
N ALA A 403 -18.88 -29.35 34.56
CA ALA A 403 -19.13 -30.44 33.61
C ALA A 403 -20.29 -30.13 32.63
N ALA A 404 -21.30 -29.36 33.05
CA ALA A 404 -22.38 -28.88 32.20
C ALA A 404 -21.90 -27.90 31.15
N PHE A 405 -20.83 -27.11 31.42
CA PHE A 405 -20.22 -26.24 30.45
C PHE A 405 -19.59 -27.01 29.27
N LYS A 406 -18.86 -28.08 29.54
CA LYS A 406 -18.29 -28.92 28.48
C LYS A 406 -19.37 -29.53 27.60
N ARG A 407 -20.45 -30.04 28.19
CA ARG A 407 -21.60 -30.58 27.43
C ARG A 407 -22.30 -29.54 26.59
N MET A 408 -22.38 -28.27 27.05
CA MET A 408 -22.89 -27.12 26.27
C MET A 408 -22.02 -26.85 25.03
N ILE A 409 -20.70 -26.90 25.20
CA ILE A 409 -19.75 -26.71 24.07
C ILE A 409 -19.85 -27.87 23.09
N ASP A 410 -19.88 -29.14 23.57
CA ASP A 410 -20.02 -30.35 22.74
C ASP A 410 -21.34 -30.35 21.93
N ALA A 411 -22.41 -29.80 22.52
CA ALA A 411 -23.71 -29.64 21.86
C ALA A 411 -23.74 -28.51 20.84
N HIS A 412 -22.68 -27.70 20.72
CA HIS A 412 -22.63 -26.49 19.86
C HIS A 412 -23.83 -25.55 20.04
N ALA A 413 -24.45 -25.57 21.21
CA ALA A 413 -25.63 -24.77 21.54
C ALA A 413 -25.77 -24.55 23.04
N CYS A 414 -26.28 -23.38 23.40
CA CYS A 414 -26.52 -22.97 24.76
C CYS A 414 -28.02 -22.69 24.93
N GLN A 415 -28.64 -23.22 25.95
CA GLN A 415 -29.98 -22.86 26.37
C GLN A 415 -29.96 -22.17 27.74
N ILE A 416 -30.72 -21.07 27.86
CA ILE A 416 -30.79 -20.26 29.06
C ILE A 416 -32.25 -20.18 29.47
N TYR A 417 -32.51 -20.58 30.71
CA TYR A 417 -33.82 -20.40 31.38
C TYR A 417 -33.74 -19.27 32.38
N VAL A 418 -34.63 -18.30 32.26
CA VAL A 418 -34.83 -17.20 33.24
C VAL A 418 -36.28 -17.24 33.71
N PRO A 419 -36.54 -17.41 35.03
CA PRO A 419 -37.91 -17.51 35.53
C PRO A 419 -38.66 -16.16 35.43
N ALA A 420 -39.99 -16.21 35.39
CA ALA A 420 -40.85 -15.04 35.31
C ALA A 420 -40.74 -14.07 36.50
N SER A 421 -40.12 -14.49 37.62
CA SER A 421 -39.78 -13.63 38.75
C SER A 421 -38.68 -12.60 38.43
N ILE A 422 -37.97 -12.72 37.29
CA ILE A 422 -37.09 -11.71 36.76
C ILE A 422 -37.79 -11.06 35.58
N PRO A 423 -38.46 -9.91 35.78
CA PRO A 423 -39.34 -9.32 34.79
C PRO A 423 -38.54 -8.66 33.64
N GLU A 424 -39.11 -8.74 32.43
CA GLU A 424 -38.57 -8.06 31.21
C GLU A 424 -37.11 -8.36 30.95
N ALA A 425 -36.68 -9.60 31.22
CA ALA A 425 -35.28 -9.98 31.00
C ALA A 425 -34.88 -9.89 29.51
N SER A 426 -33.82 -9.15 29.24
CA SER A 426 -33.09 -9.11 27.97
C SER A 426 -31.71 -9.68 28.19
N LEU A 427 -31.30 -10.62 27.30
CA LEU A 427 -30.07 -11.39 27.44
C LEU A 427 -29.19 -11.21 26.23
N GLU A 428 -27.87 -11.11 26.47
CA GLU A 428 -26.85 -11.19 25.45
C GLU A 428 -25.72 -12.12 25.95
N LEU A 429 -25.24 -12.98 25.09
CA LEU A 429 -24.16 -13.91 25.40
C LEU A 429 -22.92 -13.56 24.58
N TYR A 430 -21.79 -13.46 25.24
CA TYR A 430 -20.50 -13.16 24.63
C TYR A 430 -19.50 -14.25 24.96
N ALA A 431 -18.72 -14.68 23.97
CA ALA A 431 -17.55 -15.50 24.19
C ALA A 431 -16.29 -14.68 23.93
N VAL A 432 -15.31 -14.75 24.83
CA VAL A 432 -14.02 -14.07 24.73
C VAL A 432 -12.95 -15.11 24.43
N LEU A 433 -12.25 -14.97 23.30
CA LEU A 433 -11.18 -15.86 22.88
C LEU A 433 -9.94 -15.66 23.76
N PRO A 434 -9.19 -16.73 24.06
CA PRO A 434 -7.96 -16.64 24.82
C PRO A 434 -6.93 -15.74 24.14
N SER A 435 -5.97 -15.25 24.94
CA SER A 435 -4.92 -14.31 24.49
C SER A 435 -3.91 -14.95 23.57
#